data_bc46bda18044353ea956a16638e4fc9c
#
_entry.id   bc46bda18044353ea956a16638e4fc9c
#
_cell.length_a   1.000
_cell.length_b   1.000
_cell.length_c   1.000
_cell.angle_alpha   90.00
_cell.angle_beta   90.00
_cell.angle_gamma   90.00
#
_symmetry.space_group_name_H-M   'P 1'
#
loop_
_entity.id
_entity.type
_entity.pdbx_description
1 polymer ?
#
loop_
_entity_poly.entity_id
_entity_poly.type
_entity_poly.pdbx_seq_one_letter_code
_entity_poly.pdbx_strand_id
1 'polypeptide(L)'
;MAKAFRGAFTALYVETSDFAVMEEEDKKRLRGNMRLAEQLGAKIETVYGEDVPFQIAEFSRLSGVSKIVIGRSAATKKSIFGKPALTEKLIAQAPNVDVHIIPDSSSEMAYRVRRARRKTQHVFNAADMGKSLGMLVLSSVIGYVFWRFGMSE
;
A
#
# COMPACT_ATOMS: atom_id res chain seq x y z
N MET A 1 -4.03 -22.07 -19.13
CA MET A 1 -4.70 -22.73 -17.99
C MET A 1 -6.22 -22.57 -18.00
N ALA A 2 -6.81 -21.38 -18.06
CA ALA A 2 -8.28 -21.23 -18.06
C ALA A 2 -9.03 -22.03 -19.15
N LYS A 3 -8.51 -22.09 -20.37
CA LYS A 3 -9.08 -22.91 -21.45
C LYS A 3 -9.08 -24.41 -21.13
N ALA A 4 -8.08 -24.92 -20.39
CA ALA A 4 -8.00 -26.31 -19.98
C ALA A 4 -9.07 -26.67 -18.94
N PHE A 5 -9.50 -25.71 -18.14
CA PHE A 5 -10.51 -25.91 -17.09
C PHE A 5 -11.93 -25.51 -17.52
N ARG A 6 -12.13 -25.06 -18.78
CA ARG A 6 -13.41 -24.56 -19.30
C ARG A 6 -14.05 -23.49 -18.41
N GLY A 7 -13.24 -22.75 -17.66
CA GLY A 7 -13.68 -21.73 -16.72
C GLY A 7 -13.57 -20.33 -17.31
N ALA A 8 -14.37 -19.41 -16.81
CA ALA A 8 -14.18 -18.00 -17.04
C ALA A 8 -12.85 -17.51 -16.44
N PHE A 9 -12.15 -16.63 -17.13
CA PHE A 9 -10.90 -16.03 -16.66
C PHE A 9 -11.11 -14.55 -16.37
N THR A 10 -10.94 -14.15 -15.14
CA THR A 10 -11.04 -12.74 -14.71
C THR A 10 -9.70 -12.27 -14.21
N ALA A 11 -9.25 -11.13 -14.68
CA ALA A 11 -8.11 -10.42 -14.13
C ALA A 11 -8.64 -9.32 -13.20
N LEU A 12 -8.42 -9.51 -11.91
CA LEU A 12 -8.86 -8.58 -10.87
C LEU A 12 -7.74 -7.60 -10.52
N TYR A 13 -8.06 -6.32 -10.57
CA TYR A 13 -7.23 -5.25 -10.06
C TYR A 13 -7.86 -4.64 -8.81
N VAL A 14 -7.10 -4.56 -7.74
CA VAL A 14 -7.51 -3.87 -6.52
C VAL A 14 -6.83 -2.51 -6.49
N GLU A 15 -7.62 -1.47 -6.65
CA GLU A 15 -7.14 -0.10 -6.61
C GLU A 15 -7.15 0.41 -5.16
N THR A 16 -5.98 0.83 -4.69
CA THR A 16 -5.78 1.41 -3.37
C THR A 16 -5.50 2.90 -3.49
N SER A 17 -5.50 3.64 -2.40
CA SER A 17 -5.12 5.07 -2.38
C SER A 17 -3.69 5.31 -2.93
N ASP A 18 -2.82 4.30 -2.88
CA ASP A 18 -1.46 4.38 -3.43
C ASP A 18 -1.44 4.58 -4.96
N PHE A 19 -2.55 4.26 -5.67
CA PHE A 19 -2.64 4.48 -7.11
C PHE A 19 -2.48 5.95 -7.50
N ALA A 20 -2.99 6.87 -6.69
CA ALA A 20 -2.89 8.30 -6.94
C ALA A 20 -1.43 8.82 -6.96
N VAL A 21 -0.56 8.18 -6.15
CA VAL A 21 0.86 8.53 -6.00
C VAL A 21 1.80 7.60 -6.78
N MET A 22 1.23 6.67 -7.56
CA MET A 22 2.00 5.74 -8.38
C MET A 22 2.73 6.48 -9.51
N GLU A 23 3.98 6.09 -9.79
CA GLU A 23 4.76 6.65 -10.90
C GLU A 23 4.11 6.32 -12.26
N GLU A 24 4.23 7.21 -13.23
CA GLU A 24 3.61 7.02 -14.56
C GLU A 24 4.15 5.78 -15.29
N GLU A 25 5.38 5.38 -15.03
CA GLU A 25 5.95 4.14 -15.58
C GLU A 25 5.23 2.90 -15.04
N ASP A 26 4.92 2.88 -13.74
CA ASP A 26 4.20 1.78 -13.12
C ASP A 26 2.73 1.74 -13.58
N LYS A 27 2.09 2.90 -13.74
CA LYS A 27 0.74 2.99 -14.33
C LYS A 27 0.72 2.48 -15.78
N LYS A 28 1.75 2.81 -16.56
CA LYS A 28 1.88 2.31 -17.94
C LYS A 28 2.04 0.80 -17.97
N ARG A 29 2.84 0.25 -17.07
CA ARG A 29 3.03 -1.21 -16.92
C ARG A 29 1.73 -1.90 -16.53
N LEU A 30 1.00 -1.33 -15.54
CA LEU A 30 -0.29 -1.85 -15.13
C LEU A 30 -1.27 -1.89 -16.30
N ARG A 31 -1.42 -0.78 -17.03
CA ARG A 31 -2.28 -0.73 -18.23
C ARG A 31 -1.86 -1.75 -19.29
N GLY A 32 -0.54 -1.93 -19.49
CA GLY A 32 0.00 -2.95 -20.38
C GLY A 32 -0.38 -4.37 -19.97
N ASN A 33 -0.29 -4.68 -18.68
CA ASN A 33 -0.66 -5.98 -18.11
C ASN A 33 -2.17 -6.25 -18.23
N MET A 34 -3.01 -5.24 -17.96
CA MET A 34 -4.46 -5.35 -18.13
C MET A 34 -4.82 -5.63 -19.57
N ARG A 35 -4.22 -4.90 -20.51
CA ARG A 35 -4.45 -5.12 -21.96
C ARG A 35 -4.01 -6.51 -22.40
N LEU A 36 -2.87 -6.99 -21.89
CA LEU A 36 -2.42 -8.35 -22.20
C LEU A 36 -3.39 -9.39 -21.65
N ALA A 37 -3.89 -9.21 -20.43
CA ALA A 37 -4.88 -10.11 -19.84
C ALA A 37 -6.17 -10.16 -20.69
N GLU A 38 -6.64 -9.01 -21.16
CA GLU A 38 -7.80 -8.89 -22.06
C GLU A 38 -7.56 -9.61 -23.38
N GLN A 39 -6.38 -9.42 -24.01
CA GLN A 39 -6.00 -10.15 -25.23
C GLN A 39 -5.95 -11.67 -25.03
N LEU A 40 -5.64 -12.13 -23.81
CA LEU A 40 -5.68 -13.53 -23.43
C LEU A 40 -7.09 -14.04 -23.10
N GLY A 41 -8.10 -13.18 -23.22
CA GLY A 41 -9.51 -13.52 -23.01
C GLY A 41 -9.94 -13.41 -21.55
N ALA A 42 -9.23 -12.64 -20.73
CA ALA A 42 -9.67 -12.33 -19.39
C ALA A 42 -10.75 -11.22 -19.42
N LYS A 43 -11.74 -11.34 -18.53
CA LYS A 43 -12.58 -10.21 -18.16
C LYS A 43 -11.78 -9.35 -17.17
N ILE A 44 -11.71 -8.06 -17.39
CA ILE A 44 -11.04 -7.15 -16.46
C ILE A 44 -12.07 -6.64 -15.45
N GLU A 45 -11.75 -6.77 -14.17
CA GLU A 45 -12.55 -6.24 -13.07
C GLU A 45 -11.67 -5.39 -12.17
N THR A 46 -12.20 -4.27 -11.71
CA THR A 46 -11.54 -3.37 -10.78
C THR A 46 -12.38 -3.21 -9.53
N VAL A 47 -11.78 -3.41 -8.38
CA VAL A 47 -12.39 -3.16 -7.07
C VAL A 47 -11.56 -2.16 -6.29
N TYR A 48 -12.19 -1.40 -5.41
CA TYR A 48 -11.54 -0.34 -4.65
C TYR A 48 -11.45 -0.72 -3.18
N GLY A 49 -10.27 -0.54 -2.58
CA GLY A 49 -10.10 -0.75 -1.15
C GLY A 49 -8.66 -0.88 -0.70
N GLU A 50 -8.42 -0.61 0.58
CA GLU A 50 -7.08 -0.58 1.18
C GLU A 50 -6.58 -1.97 1.60
N ASP A 51 -7.47 -2.87 2.01
CA ASP A 51 -7.11 -4.24 2.37
C ASP A 51 -7.27 -5.16 1.15
N VAL A 52 -6.19 -5.27 0.38
CA VAL A 52 -6.16 -6.05 -0.87
C VAL A 52 -6.58 -7.52 -0.65
N PRO A 53 -6.09 -8.26 0.36
CA PRO A 53 -6.56 -9.62 0.62
C PRO A 53 -8.06 -9.71 0.85
N PHE A 54 -8.63 -8.78 1.62
CA PHE A 54 -10.06 -8.74 1.87
C PHE A 54 -10.87 -8.50 0.60
N GLN A 55 -10.45 -7.56 -0.24
CA GLN A 55 -11.14 -7.27 -1.51
C GLN A 55 -11.12 -8.46 -2.46
N ILE A 56 -10.00 -9.18 -2.53
CA ILE A 56 -9.88 -10.38 -3.36
C ILE A 56 -10.79 -11.49 -2.83
N ALA A 57 -10.81 -11.73 -1.52
CA ALA A 57 -11.65 -12.74 -0.90
C ALA A 57 -13.14 -12.43 -1.10
N GLU A 58 -13.55 -11.19 -0.89
CA GLU A 58 -14.94 -10.74 -1.06
C GLU A 58 -15.40 -10.84 -2.52
N PHE A 59 -14.57 -10.39 -3.47
CA PHE A 59 -14.84 -10.56 -4.88
C PHE A 59 -15.00 -12.05 -5.27
N SER A 60 -14.11 -12.89 -4.75
CA SER A 60 -14.15 -14.33 -5.03
C SER A 60 -15.43 -14.98 -4.52
N ARG A 61 -15.88 -14.57 -3.33
CA ARG A 61 -17.12 -15.06 -2.71
C ARG A 61 -18.35 -14.62 -3.52
N LEU A 62 -18.42 -13.36 -3.90
CA LEU A 62 -19.56 -12.79 -4.63
C LEU A 62 -19.65 -13.29 -6.08
N SER A 63 -18.51 -13.53 -6.70
CA SER A 63 -18.42 -13.97 -8.11
C SER A 63 -18.36 -15.48 -8.26
N GLY A 64 -18.41 -16.27 -7.17
CA GLY A 64 -18.34 -17.73 -7.20
C GLY A 64 -17.02 -18.26 -7.79
N VAL A 65 -15.91 -17.57 -7.52
CA VAL A 65 -14.58 -17.94 -8.01
C VAL A 65 -14.11 -19.19 -7.27
N SER A 66 -13.68 -20.21 -8.00
CA SER A 66 -13.14 -21.45 -7.43
C SER A 66 -11.63 -21.47 -7.31
N LYS A 67 -10.92 -20.65 -8.10
CA LYS A 67 -9.45 -20.62 -8.14
C LYS A 67 -8.93 -19.20 -8.23
N ILE A 68 -7.99 -18.87 -7.35
CA ILE A 68 -7.24 -17.61 -7.38
C ILE A 68 -5.79 -17.92 -7.77
N VAL A 69 -5.26 -17.15 -8.71
CA VAL A 69 -3.86 -17.25 -9.12
C VAL A 69 -3.17 -15.94 -8.78
N ILE A 70 -2.15 -16.00 -7.96
CA ILE A 70 -1.36 -14.83 -7.57
C ILE A 70 0.13 -15.09 -7.77
N GLY A 71 0.85 -14.06 -8.20
CA GLY A 71 2.31 -14.09 -8.26
C GLY A 71 2.92 -13.89 -6.86
N ARG A 72 4.03 -14.56 -6.58
CA ARG A 72 4.82 -14.27 -5.38
C ARG A 72 5.49 -12.91 -5.57
N SER A 73 5.10 -11.92 -4.78
CA SER A 73 5.83 -10.65 -4.76
C SER A 73 7.18 -10.83 -4.09
N ALA A 74 8.27 -10.48 -4.80
CA ALA A 74 9.62 -10.42 -4.22
C ALA A 74 9.74 -9.34 -3.12
N ALA A 75 8.76 -8.44 -3.03
CA ALA A 75 8.70 -7.38 -2.02
C ALA A 75 8.37 -7.89 -0.60
N THR A 76 8.08 -9.19 -0.42
CA THR A 76 7.97 -9.78 0.91
C THR A 76 9.36 -10.00 1.50
N LYS A 77 10.19 -8.95 1.54
CA LYS A 77 11.29 -8.91 2.50
C LYS A 77 10.65 -9.10 3.86
N LYS A 78 11.08 -10.16 4.56
CA LYS A 78 10.71 -10.48 5.94
C LYS A 78 10.50 -9.18 6.72
N SER A 79 9.23 -8.83 6.94
CA SER A 79 8.93 -7.74 7.86
C SER A 79 9.42 -8.22 9.22
N ILE A 80 10.42 -7.54 9.75
CA ILE A 80 10.98 -7.83 11.07
C ILE A 80 9.90 -7.80 12.17
N PHE A 81 8.71 -7.29 11.86
CA PHE A 81 7.54 -7.17 12.73
C PHE A 81 6.34 -8.07 12.34
N GLY A 82 6.60 -9.24 11.74
CA GLY A 82 5.61 -10.31 11.69
C GLY A 82 4.24 -9.99 11.03
N LYS A 83 4.16 -8.99 10.14
CA LYS A 83 2.92 -8.78 9.38
C LYS A 83 2.75 -9.95 8.41
N PRO A 84 1.63 -10.67 8.47
CA PRO A 84 1.38 -11.79 7.60
C PRO A 84 1.46 -11.36 6.13
N ALA A 85 2.05 -12.21 5.28
CA ALA A 85 2.13 -11.96 3.85
C ALA A 85 0.72 -11.88 3.26
N LEU A 86 0.56 -11.17 2.12
CA LEU A 86 -0.72 -11.08 1.40
C LEU A 86 -1.34 -12.46 1.21
N THR A 87 -0.52 -13.44 0.84
CA THR A 87 -0.92 -14.85 0.64
C THR A 87 -1.51 -15.48 1.88
N GLU A 88 -0.87 -15.30 3.05
CA GLU A 88 -1.34 -15.87 4.32
C GLU A 88 -2.68 -15.28 4.72
N LYS A 89 -2.83 -13.96 4.58
CA LYS A 89 -4.11 -13.29 4.83
C LYS A 89 -5.20 -13.76 3.88
N LEU A 90 -4.88 -13.89 2.59
CA LEU A 90 -5.84 -14.32 1.59
C LEU A 90 -6.33 -15.76 1.85
N ILE A 91 -5.43 -16.69 2.18
CA ILE A 91 -5.80 -18.07 2.53
C ILE A 91 -6.70 -18.10 3.76
N ALA A 92 -6.42 -17.26 4.75
CA ALA A 92 -7.25 -17.18 5.96
C ALA A 92 -8.66 -16.60 5.67
N GLN A 93 -8.78 -15.67 4.71
CA GLN A 93 -10.04 -15.00 4.38
C GLN A 93 -10.87 -15.71 3.31
N ALA A 94 -10.25 -16.57 2.50
CA ALA A 94 -10.90 -17.34 1.43
C ALA A 94 -10.67 -18.85 1.58
N PRO A 95 -11.16 -19.50 2.66
CA PRO A 95 -10.86 -20.91 2.95
C PRO A 95 -11.47 -21.87 1.94
N ASN A 96 -12.48 -21.47 1.20
CA ASN A 96 -13.20 -22.30 0.21
C ASN A 96 -12.71 -22.11 -1.23
N VAL A 97 -11.60 -21.41 -1.43
CA VAL A 97 -11.05 -21.10 -2.76
C VAL A 97 -9.63 -21.66 -2.89
N ASP A 98 -9.36 -22.34 -3.98
CA ASP A 98 -8.01 -22.81 -4.28
C ASP A 98 -7.08 -21.65 -4.60
N VAL A 99 -6.07 -21.39 -3.78
CA VAL A 99 -5.09 -20.32 -4.01
C VAL A 99 -3.81 -20.90 -4.60
N HIS A 100 -3.53 -20.57 -5.87
CA HIS A 100 -2.31 -20.96 -6.57
C HIS A 100 -1.28 -19.83 -6.54
N ILE A 101 -0.13 -20.08 -5.95
CA ILE A 101 0.97 -19.12 -5.88
C ILE A 101 1.99 -19.46 -6.97
N ILE A 102 2.18 -18.55 -7.91
CA ILE A 102 3.20 -18.70 -8.95
C ILE A 102 4.49 -18.09 -8.43
N PRO A 103 5.58 -18.88 -8.30
CA PRO A 103 6.87 -18.32 -7.92
C PRO A 103 7.36 -17.38 -9.02
N ASP A 104 7.99 -16.27 -8.63
CA ASP A 104 8.65 -15.37 -9.56
C ASP A 104 9.92 -16.09 -10.07
N SER A 105 9.90 -16.53 -11.32
CA SER A 105 11.05 -17.15 -11.98
C SER A 105 12.08 -16.14 -12.45
N SER A 106 11.75 -14.86 -12.46
CA SER A 106 12.62 -13.75 -12.84
C SER A 106 13.19 -13.05 -11.60
N SER A 107 13.97 -13.78 -10.81
CA SER A 107 14.66 -13.23 -9.64
C SER A 107 15.66 -12.10 -9.96
N GLU A 108 15.86 -11.77 -11.24
CA GLU A 108 16.78 -10.72 -11.67
C GLU A 108 16.13 -9.35 -11.95
N MET A 109 14.83 -9.30 -12.19
CA MET A 109 14.12 -8.03 -12.17
C MET A 109 13.37 -7.89 -10.83
N ALA A 110 14.14 -7.61 -9.79
CA ALA A 110 13.56 -7.10 -8.57
C ALA A 110 12.68 -5.92 -8.95
N TYR A 111 11.37 -6.15 -8.95
CA TYR A 111 10.36 -5.12 -8.98
C TYR A 111 10.63 -4.23 -7.76
N ARG A 112 11.53 -3.28 -7.91
CA ARG A 112 11.62 -2.17 -6.98
C ARG A 112 10.33 -1.40 -7.15
N VAL A 113 9.29 -1.83 -6.46
CA VAL A 113 8.33 -0.87 -5.95
C VAL A 113 9.19 0.08 -5.13
N ARG A 114 9.74 1.10 -5.77
CA ARG A 114 10.10 2.31 -5.08
C ARG A 114 8.77 2.78 -4.50
N ARG A 115 8.46 2.29 -3.30
CA ARG A 115 7.61 3.06 -2.43
C ARG A 115 8.18 4.47 -2.56
N ALA A 116 7.48 5.32 -3.29
CA ALA A 116 7.66 6.73 -3.13
C ALA A 116 7.62 6.88 -1.62
N ARG A 117 8.80 6.98 -1.03
CA ARG A 117 8.95 7.23 0.40
C ARG A 117 8.16 8.49 0.54
N ARG A 118 6.91 8.36 0.98
CA ARG A 118 6.14 9.47 1.48
C ARG A 118 7.14 10.14 2.39
N LYS A 119 7.82 11.14 1.88
CA LYS A 119 8.44 12.15 2.69
C LYS A 119 7.22 12.70 3.44
N THR A 120 6.85 12.01 4.51
CA THR A 120 6.27 12.70 5.63
C THR A 120 7.32 13.77 5.83
N GLN A 121 7.06 14.93 5.22
CA GLN A 121 7.67 16.13 5.71
C GLN A 121 7.23 16.14 7.17
N HIS A 122 8.09 15.56 7.99
CA HIS A 122 8.09 15.89 9.38
C HIS A 122 8.28 17.40 9.37
N VAL A 123 7.16 18.09 9.54
CA VAL A 123 7.11 19.55 9.72
C VAL A 123 7.77 19.93 11.06
N PHE A 124 8.62 19.07 11.56
CA PHE A 124 9.55 19.37 12.65
C PHE A 124 10.82 19.93 12.03
N ASN A 125 10.70 21.16 11.59
CA ASN A 125 11.87 21.95 11.27
C ASN A 125 12.53 22.29 12.60
N ALA A 126 13.77 21.86 12.81
CA ALA A 126 14.53 22.18 14.03
C ALA A 126 14.59 23.71 14.26
N ALA A 127 14.54 24.49 13.18
CA ALA A 127 14.42 25.93 13.21
C ALA A 127 13.11 26.46 13.82
N ASP A 128 11.99 25.74 13.61
CA ASP A 128 10.70 26.14 14.18
C ASP A 128 10.60 25.76 15.66
N MET A 129 11.23 24.65 16.07
CA MET A 129 11.41 24.32 17.49
C MET A 129 12.27 25.37 18.21
N GLY A 130 13.35 25.84 17.59
CA GLY A 130 14.20 26.88 18.15
C GLY A 130 13.45 28.20 18.34
N LYS A 131 12.60 28.58 17.40
CA LYS A 131 11.76 29.78 17.51
C LYS A 131 10.74 29.68 18.65
N SER A 132 10.07 28.54 18.80
CA SER A 132 9.11 28.31 19.87
C SER A 132 9.76 28.33 21.24
N LEU A 133 10.95 27.73 21.38
CA LEU A 133 11.71 27.74 22.63
C LEU A 133 12.20 29.15 22.95
N GLY A 134 12.67 29.89 21.95
CA GLY A 134 13.10 31.30 22.09
C GLY A 134 11.96 32.21 22.57
N MET A 135 10.76 32.02 22.06
CA MET A 135 9.57 32.79 22.44
C MET A 135 9.13 32.50 23.89
N LEU A 136 9.26 31.25 24.34
CA LEU A 136 9.00 30.84 25.74
C LEU A 136 10.01 31.48 26.70
N VAL A 137 11.30 31.49 26.36
CA VAL A 137 12.34 32.11 27.19
C VAL A 137 12.13 33.62 27.25
N LEU A 138 11.84 34.26 26.13
CA LEU A 138 11.58 35.70 26.07
C LEU A 138 10.38 36.11 26.95
N SER A 139 9.29 35.35 26.88
CA SER A 139 8.09 35.56 27.71
C SER A 139 8.42 35.43 29.20
N SER A 140 9.21 34.40 29.57
CA SER A 140 9.63 34.19 30.97
C SER A 140 10.52 35.32 31.50
N VAL A 141 11.45 35.83 30.65
CA VAL A 141 12.32 36.95 31.02
C VAL A 141 11.50 38.24 31.24
N ILE A 142 10.56 38.49 30.35
CA ILE A 142 9.67 39.66 30.49
C ILE A 142 8.86 39.56 31.80
N GLY A 143 8.27 38.39 32.09
CA GLY A 143 7.54 38.17 33.32
C GLY A 143 8.41 38.35 34.59
N TYR A 144 9.64 37.86 34.54
CA TYR A 144 10.60 38.05 35.63
C TYR A 144 11.00 39.49 35.84
N VAL A 145 11.21 40.27 34.77
CA VAL A 145 11.48 41.70 34.82
C VAL A 145 10.34 42.48 35.45
N PHE A 146 9.09 42.22 35.02
CA PHE A 146 7.89 42.83 35.61
C PHE A 146 7.77 42.52 37.10
N TRP A 147 8.02 41.27 37.51
CA TRP A 147 8.01 40.87 38.92
C TRP A 147 9.12 41.56 39.71
N ARG A 148 10.32 41.70 39.13
CA ARG A 148 11.50 42.31 39.78
C ARG A 148 11.36 43.82 39.94
N PHE A 149 10.70 44.49 39.02
CA PHE A 149 10.51 45.93 39.05
C PHE A 149 9.21 46.38 39.75
N GLY A 150 8.48 45.45 40.39
CA GLY A 150 7.39 45.78 41.28
C GLY A 150 6.15 46.39 40.60
N MET A 151 5.93 46.12 39.32
CA MET A 151 4.72 46.56 38.59
C MET A 151 3.58 45.57 38.74
N SER A 152 3.37 45.03 39.95
CA SER A 152 2.19 44.26 40.35
C SER A 152 1.41 45.12 41.36
N GLU A 153 0.64 46.08 40.90
CA GLU A 153 -0.56 46.57 41.58
C GLU A 153 -1.80 46.08 40.84
#